data_b55f896f8ee00af37167d2ad2fc0a827
#
_entry.id   b55f896f8ee00af37167d2ad2fc0a827
#
_cell.length_a   1.000
_cell.length_b   1.000
_cell.length_c   1.000
_cell.angle_alpha   90.00
_cell.angle_beta   90.00
_cell.angle_gamma   90.00
#
_symmetry.space_group_name_H-M   'P 1'
#
loop_
_entity.id
_entity.type
_entity.pdbx_description
1 polymer ?
#
loop_
_entity_poly.entity_id
_entity_poly.type
_entity_poly.pdbx_seq_one_letter_code
_entity_poly.pdbx_strand_id
1 'polypeptide(L)'
;MASDHPVTTADKLLDCLLSVGIDYVFANLGTDHVPIIEALARRRQDDRPSPEFILCPHENIAIHMALGYAAATGRGQAVMVHVDAGTANAAMGVQNAARTRLPVLLMAGKAPFDVQGAVAGGRDNYVHFMQDPFDITSLVRAYVKWDYVLMSDVNLNEVMRRAHSVMQATPPGPVYMVMPREILAAPAPHNEQVFPASQFGSTELGGLTSAQLSEIGGRLLRSKSPLVVTSYLGRDESAPAILKRFCDVYGARVVEANPTHMNFDRSDVWAAGFDAARHLDSSDLILM
;
A
#
# COMPACT_ATOMS: atom_id res chain seq x y z
N MET A 1 -21.71 -17.59 -24.58
CA MET A 1 -22.66 -16.47 -24.82
C MET A 1 -22.17 -15.34 -23.94
N ALA A 2 -21.82 -14.16 -24.49
CA ALA A 2 -21.48 -13.00 -23.67
C ALA A 2 -22.71 -12.67 -22.80
N SER A 3 -22.51 -12.45 -21.50
CA SER A 3 -23.60 -12.12 -20.59
C SER A 3 -24.20 -10.77 -21.00
N ASP A 4 -25.53 -10.71 -21.07
CA ASP A 4 -26.30 -9.50 -21.48
C ASP A 4 -26.36 -8.45 -20.34
N HIS A 5 -25.50 -8.60 -19.33
CA HIS A 5 -25.45 -7.67 -18.18
C HIS A 5 -24.55 -6.48 -18.47
N PRO A 6 -25.02 -5.26 -18.17
CA PRO A 6 -24.19 -4.06 -18.37
C PRO A 6 -22.96 -4.14 -17.45
N VAL A 7 -21.80 -3.78 -18.00
CA VAL A 7 -20.56 -3.61 -17.23
C VAL A 7 -20.76 -2.48 -16.22
N THR A 8 -20.40 -2.71 -14.97
CA THR A 8 -20.54 -1.74 -13.88
C THR A 8 -19.20 -1.14 -13.49
N THR A 9 -19.22 -0.06 -12.72
CA THR A 9 -18.01 0.51 -12.11
C THR A 9 -17.28 -0.50 -11.22
N ALA A 10 -18.01 -1.43 -10.57
CA ALA A 10 -17.40 -2.52 -9.82
C ALA A 10 -16.60 -3.47 -10.72
N ASP A 11 -17.09 -3.80 -11.93
CA ASP A 11 -16.32 -4.57 -12.90
C ASP A 11 -15.04 -3.85 -13.31
N LYS A 12 -15.13 -2.55 -13.60
CA LYS A 12 -13.98 -1.70 -13.93
C LYS A 12 -12.98 -1.61 -12.77
N LEU A 13 -13.46 -1.53 -11.53
CA LEU A 13 -12.58 -1.54 -10.34
C LEU A 13 -11.72 -2.80 -10.28
N LEU A 14 -12.31 -3.97 -10.55
CA LEU A 14 -11.56 -5.24 -10.57
C LEU A 14 -10.49 -5.25 -11.66
N ASP A 15 -10.79 -4.70 -12.86
CA ASP A 15 -9.78 -4.55 -13.93
C ASP A 15 -8.68 -3.57 -13.54
N CYS A 16 -9.03 -2.46 -12.89
CA CYS A 16 -8.05 -1.48 -12.39
C CYS A 16 -7.13 -2.08 -11.32
N LEU A 17 -7.66 -2.87 -10.38
CA LEU A 17 -6.87 -3.55 -9.36
C LEU A 17 -5.82 -4.48 -9.99
N LEU A 18 -6.25 -5.33 -10.94
CA LEU A 18 -5.32 -6.21 -11.68
C LEU A 18 -4.27 -5.42 -12.45
N SER A 19 -4.67 -4.32 -13.09
CA SER A 19 -3.76 -3.50 -13.92
C SER A 19 -2.62 -2.88 -13.12
N VAL A 20 -2.83 -2.59 -11.84
CA VAL A 20 -1.82 -2.05 -10.93
C VAL A 20 -1.11 -3.14 -10.10
N GLY A 21 -1.34 -4.42 -10.42
CA GLY A 21 -0.64 -5.54 -9.78
C GLY A 21 -1.18 -5.92 -8.40
N ILE A 22 -2.45 -5.64 -8.13
CA ILE A 22 -3.15 -6.16 -6.96
C ILE A 22 -3.68 -7.56 -7.32
N ASP A 23 -3.03 -8.56 -6.79
CA ASP A 23 -3.40 -9.97 -6.99
C ASP A 23 -4.37 -10.46 -5.90
N TYR A 24 -4.30 -9.86 -4.70
CA TYR A 24 -5.08 -10.25 -3.52
C TYR A 24 -5.83 -9.07 -2.92
N VAL A 25 -7.06 -9.33 -2.51
CA VAL A 25 -7.88 -8.42 -1.70
C VAL A 25 -8.22 -9.12 -0.38
N PHE A 26 -7.62 -8.69 0.71
CA PHE A 26 -7.95 -9.19 2.05
C PHE A 26 -9.21 -8.47 2.53
N ALA A 27 -10.30 -9.18 2.72
CA ALA A 27 -11.62 -8.58 2.79
C ALA A 27 -12.44 -8.99 4.03
N ASN A 28 -13.05 -8.00 4.66
CA ASN A 28 -14.20 -8.18 5.56
C ASN A 28 -15.36 -7.38 4.97
N LEU A 29 -16.26 -8.09 4.27
CA LEU A 29 -17.26 -7.47 3.40
C LEU A 29 -18.56 -7.17 4.15
N GLY A 30 -19.26 -6.13 3.69
CA GLY A 30 -20.58 -5.74 4.16
C GLY A 30 -21.54 -5.40 3.01
N THR A 31 -22.68 -4.81 3.33
CA THR A 31 -23.75 -4.48 2.39
C THR A 31 -23.36 -3.43 1.33
N ASP A 32 -22.36 -2.63 1.61
CA ASP A 32 -21.76 -1.66 0.69
C ASP A 32 -20.99 -2.31 -0.46
N HIS A 33 -20.59 -3.57 -0.31
CA HIS A 33 -19.81 -4.30 -1.31
C HIS A 33 -20.64 -5.18 -2.26
N VAL A 34 -21.97 -5.16 -2.17
CA VAL A 34 -22.84 -5.96 -3.04
C VAL A 34 -22.50 -5.80 -4.52
N PRO A 35 -22.25 -4.60 -5.08
CA PRO A 35 -21.88 -4.47 -6.50
C PRO A 35 -20.60 -5.21 -6.87
N ILE A 36 -19.62 -5.27 -5.95
CA ILE A 36 -18.34 -5.98 -6.15
C ILE A 36 -18.57 -7.50 -6.09
N ILE A 37 -19.38 -7.97 -5.14
CA ILE A 37 -19.72 -9.40 -4.98
C ILE A 37 -20.42 -9.89 -6.26
N GLU A 38 -21.38 -9.12 -6.78
CA GLU A 38 -22.07 -9.42 -8.03
C GLU A 38 -21.11 -9.42 -9.24
N ALA A 39 -20.19 -8.45 -9.32
CA ALA A 39 -19.19 -8.42 -10.37
C ALA A 39 -18.25 -9.64 -10.33
N LEU A 40 -17.81 -10.05 -9.13
CA LEU A 40 -17.00 -11.27 -8.95
C LEU A 40 -17.76 -12.52 -9.38
N ALA A 41 -19.05 -12.63 -9.01
CA ALA A 41 -19.88 -13.75 -9.39
C ALA A 41 -20.02 -13.86 -10.93
N ARG A 42 -20.31 -12.73 -11.61
CA ARG A 42 -20.37 -12.68 -13.08
C ARG A 42 -19.04 -13.05 -13.72
N ARG A 43 -17.92 -12.49 -13.24
CA ARG A 43 -16.58 -12.81 -13.78
C ARG A 43 -16.24 -14.28 -13.66
N ARG A 44 -16.62 -14.90 -12.53
CA ARG A 44 -16.42 -16.34 -12.34
C ARG A 44 -17.23 -17.18 -13.33
N GLN A 45 -18.46 -16.76 -13.65
CA GLN A 45 -19.29 -17.43 -14.65
C GLN A 45 -18.75 -17.28 -16.07
N ASP A 46 -18.17 -16.12 -16.37
CA ASP A 46 -17.64 -15.77 -17.71
C ASP A 46 -16.15 -16.14 -17.87
N ASP A 47 -15.54 -16.81 -16.90
CA ASP A 47 -14.10 -17.16 -16.85
C ASP A 47 -13.18 -15.94 -17.04
N ARG A 48 -13.58 -14.80 -16.48
CA ARG A 48 -12.81 -13.55 -16.53
C ARG A 48 -11.91 -13.40 -15.29
N PRO A 49 -10.68 -12.89 -15.47
CA PRO A 49 -9.77 -12.71 -14.34
C PRO A 49 -10.29 -11.69 -13.32
N SER A 50 -9.99 -11.94 -12.06
CA SER A 50 -10.21 -10.99 -10.94
C SER A 50 -9.11 -11.20 -9.90
N PRO A 51 -8.83 -10.19 -9.03
CA PRO A 51 -8.03 -10.44 -7.85
C PRO A 51 -8.64 -11.55 -6.99
N GLU A 52 -7.82 -12.30 -6.27
CA GLU A 52 -8.29 -13.29 -5.31
C GLU A 52 -8.76 -12.58 -4.03
N PHE A 53 -10.02 -12.83 -3.65
CA PHE A 53 -10.60 -12.29 -2.41
C PHE A 53 -10.43 -13.28 -1.26
N ILE A 54 -9.61 -12.90 -0.29
CA ILE A 54 -9.35 -13.68 0.93
C ILE A 54 -10.23 -13.11 2.04
N LEU A 55 -11.27 -13.88 2.42
CA LEU A 55 -12.17 -13.46 3.48
C LEU A 55 -11.50 -13.56 4.84
N CYS A 56 -11.52 -12.47 5.58
CA CYS A 56 -10.94 -12.33 6.90
C CYS A 56 -12.04 -12.14 7.94
N PRO A 57 -11.96 -12.79 9.10
CA PRO A 57 -12.99 -12.69 10.14
C PRO A 57 -13.01 -11.34 10.87
N HIS A 58 -11.96 -10.51 10.68
CA HIS A 58 -11.83 -9.20 11.28
C HIS A 58 -10.90 -8.31 10.45
N GLU A 59 -11.19 -7.01 10.39
CA GLU A 59 -10.46 -6.02 9.57
C GLU A 59 -8.99 -5.87 9.99
N ASN A 60 -8.73 -5.98 11.29
CA ASN A 60 -7.35 -5.97 11.79
C ASN A 60 -6.53 -7.15 11.26
N ILE A 61 -7.14 -8.33 11.10
CA ILE A 61 -6.49 -9.50 10.48
C ILE A 61 -6.23 -9.19 9.00
N ALA A 62 -7.24 -8.67 8.29
CA ALA A 62 -7.13 -8.36 6.86
C ALA A 62 -5.95 -7.42 6.58
N ILE A 63 -5.84 -6.32 7.32
CA ILE A 63 -4.75 -5.37 7.08
C ILE A 63 -3.38 -5.94 7.45
N HIS A 64 -3.27 -6.74 8.52
CA HIS A 64 -1.98 -7.35 8.88
C HIS A 64 -1.57 -8.48 7.93
N MET A 65 -2.49 -9.18 7.28
CA MET A 65 -2.18 -10.11 6.19
C MET A 65 -1.60 -9.36 4.99
N ALA A 66 -2.19 -8.21 4.60
CA ALA A 66 -1.65 -7.35 3.54
C ALA A 66 -0.25 -6.82 3.91
N LEU A 67 -0.03 -6.41 5.17
CA LEU A 67 1.29 -5.98 5.66
C LEU A 67 2.32 -7.10 5.58
N GLY A 68 1.95 -8.32 6.01
CA GLY A 68 2.83 -9.49 5.92
C GLY A 68 3.24 -9.79 4.48
N TYR A 69 2.27 -9.73 3.55
CA TYR A 69 2.55 -9.89 2.12
C TYR A 69 3.50 -8.80 1.60
N ALA A 70 3.21 -7.54 1.92
CA ALA A 70 4.06 -6.41 1.49
C ALA A 70 5.48 -6.49 2.08
N ALA A 71 5.62 -6.92 3.34
CA ALA A 71 6.92 -7.10 3.97
C ALA A 71 7.75 -8.21 3.32
N ALA A 72 7.09 -9.30 2.88
CA ALA A 72 7.76 -10.44 2.27
C ALA A 72 8.09 -10.25 0.78
N THR A 73 7.33 -9.42 0.07
CA THR A 73 7.42 -9.33 -1.41
C THR A 73 7.79 -7.95 -1.92
N GLY A 74 7.77 -6.92 -1.08
CA GLY A 74 7.89 -5.51 -1.50
C GLY A 74 6.66 -4.97 -2.25
N ARG A 75 5.63 -5.81 -2.49
CA ARG A 75 4.44 -5.47 -3.29
C ARG A 75 3.24 -5.20 -2.41
N GLY A 76 2.68 -4.00 -2.51
CA GLY A 76 1.43 -3.65 -1.84
C GLY A 76 0.24 -4.42 -2.40
N GLN A 77 -0.68 -4.80 -1.52
CA GLN A 77 -1.96 -5.42 -1.88
C GLN A 77 -3.12 -4.62 -1.30
N ALA A 78 -4.35 -5.01 -1.66
CA ALA A 78 -5.54 -4.31 -1.23
C ALA A 78 -6.17 -4.94 0.02
N VAL A 79 -6.78 -4.09 0.82
CA VAL A 79 -7.66 -4.47 1.94
C VAL A 79 -9.02 -3.83 1.72
N MET A 80 -10.10 -4.58 1.89
CA MET A 80 -11.46 -4.09 1.71
C MET A 80 -12.27 -4.29 2.98
N VAL A 81 -12.83 -3.20 3.51
CA VAL A 81 -13.52 -3.19 4.80
C VAL A 81 -14.88 -2.48 4.72
N HIS A 82 -15.80 -2.85 5.61
CA HIS A 82 -17.15 -2.33 5.63
C HIS A 82 -17.22 -0.93 6.26
N VAL A 83 -17.56 0.06 5.45
CA VAL A 83 -17.82 1.47 5.83
C VAL A 83 -16.92 2.03 6.95
N ASP A 84 -17.47 2.85 7.83
CA ASP A 84 -16.79 3.50 8.96
C ASP A 84 -16.38 2.50 10.04
N ALA A 85 -17.22 1.54 10.38
CA ALA A 85 -16.93 0.53 11.40
C ALA A 85 -15.70 -0.31 11.03
N GLY A 86 -15.64 -0.80 9.78
CA GLY A 86 -14.49 -1.55 9.29
C GLY A 86 -13.25 -0.68 9.16
N THR A 87 -13.40 0.58 8.74
CA THR A 87 -12.30 1.55 8.71
C THR A 87 -11.72 1.78 10.11
N ALA A 88 -12.58 1.98 11.12
CA ALA A 88 -12.17 2.17 12.51
C ALA A 88 -11.44 0.93 13.06
N ASN A 89 -11.94 -0.28 12.78
CA ASN A 89 -11.29 -1.53 13.19
C ASN A 89 -9.92 -1.74 12.51
N ALA A 90 -9.75 -1.25 11.28
CA ALA A 90 -8.47 -1.33 10.56
C ALA A 90 -7.47 -0.24 10.97
N ALA A 91 -7.89 0.83 11.65
CA ALA A 91 -7.08 2.05 11.86
C ALA A 91 -5.71 1.79 12.50
N MET A 92 -5.61 0.90 13.49
CA MET A 92 -4.33 0.58 14.10
C MET A 92 -3.41 -0.21 13.16
N GLY A 93 -3.94 -1.04 12.28
CA GLY A 93 -3.18 -1.67 11.21
C GLY A 93 -2.67 -0.66 10.18
N VAL A 94 -3.47 0.37 9.84
CA VAL A 94 -3.04 1.50 8.99
C VAL A 94 -1.88 2.27 9.64
N GLN A 95 -1.98 2.52 10.94
CA GLN A 95 -0.90 3.14 11.71
C GLN A 95 0.38 2.29 11.65
N ASN A 96 0.27 0.97 11.80
CA ASN A 96 1.40 0.06 11.64
C ASN A 96 2.00 0.14 10.22
N ALA A 97 1.16 0.13 9.18
CA ALA A 97 1.60 0.28 7.78
C ALA A 97 2.42 1.57 7.59
N ALA A 98 1.93 2.68 8.13
CA ALA A 98 2.61 3.97 8.06
C ALA A 98 3.98 3.95 8.77
N ARG A 99 4.05 3.38 9.97
CA ARG A 99 5.28 3.35 10.77
C ARG A 99 6.33 2.38 10.22
N THR A 100 5.89 1.26 9.66
CA THR A 100 6.77 0.27 9.02
C THR A 100 7.08 0.60 7.55
N ARG A 101 6.46 1.66 7.00
CA ARG A 101 6.63 2.08 5.60
C ARG A 101 6.28 0.96 4.62
N LEU A 102 5.17 0.26 4.89
CA LEU A 102 4.68 -0.80 4.02
C LEU A 102 3.52 -0.31 3.15
N PRO A 103 3.55 -0.61 1.83
CA PRO A 103 2.49 -0.20 0.93
C PRO A 103 1.23 -1.04 1.15
N VAL A 104 0.08 -0.38 1.34
CA VAL A 104 -1.24 -1.02 1.42
C VAL A 104 -2.29 -0.08 0.83
N LEU A 105 -3.16 -0.60 -0.02
CA LEU A 105 -4.36 0.07 -0.49
C LEU A 105 -5.53 -0.33 0.40
N LEU A 106 -5.87 0.51 1.39
CA LEU A 106 -7.12 0.33 2.13
C LEU A 106 -8.28 0.87 1.32
N MET A 107 -9.33 0.06 1.17
CA MET A 107 -10.59 0.44 0.53
C MET A 107 -11.74 0.21 1.50
N ALA A 108 -12.68 1.15 1.54
CA ALA A 108 -13.93 0.98 2.27
C ALA A 108 -15.11 1.40 1.40
N GLY A 109 -16.27 0.81 1.65
CA GLY A 109 -17.49 1.36 1.14
C GLY A 109 -17.89 2.64 1.88
N LYS A 110 -18.97 3.25 1.45
CA LYS A 110 -19.62 4.38 2.11
C LYS A 110 -21.10 4.12 2.22
N ALA A 111 -21.73 4.58 3.29
CA ALA A 111 -23.18 4.59 3.36
C ALA A 111 -23.75 5.28 2.11
N PRO A 112 -24.79 4.70 1.49
CA PRO A 112 -25.35 5.26 0.27
C PRO A 112 -25.81 6.71 0.47
N PHE A 113 -25.60 7.56 -0.51
CA PHE A 113 -25.99 8.99 -0.47
C PHE A 113 -27.43 9.20 -0.94
N ASP A 114 -27.98 8.33 -1.82
CA ASP A 114 -29.35 8.38 -2.26
C ASP A 114 -30.29 7.84 -1.18
N VAL A 115 -31.08 8.73 -0.58
CA VAL A 115 -32.00 8.40 0.52
C VAL A 115 -33.39 7.97 0.05
N GLN A 116 -33.69 8.12 -1.26
CA GLN A 116 -34.99 7.79 -1.83
C GLN A 116 -35.00 6.49 -2.63
N GLY A 117 -33.82 5.87 -2.84
CA GLY A 117 -33.70 4.68 -3.64
C GLY A 117 -33.93 4.93 -5.15
N ALA A 118 -33.67 6.16 -5.63
CA ALA A 118 -33.87 6.55 -7.01
C ALA A 118 -32.81 5.96 -7.95
N VAL A 119 -31.63 5.66 -7.43
CA VAL A 119 -30.53 5.04 -8.18
C VAL A 119 -30.16 3.68 -7.62
N ALA A 120 -29.59 2.82 -8.46
CA ALA A 120 -29.11 1.51 -8.02
C ALA A 120 -28.06 1.69 -6.91
N GLY A 121 -28.19 0.92 -5.83
CA GLY A 121 -27.33 1.02 -4.66
C GLY A 121 -27.73 2.07 -3.62
N GLY A 122 -28.85 2.81 -3.82
CA GLY A 122 -29.38 3.74 -2.84
C GLY A 122 -29.75 3.10 -1.48
N ARG A 123 -30.13 3.91 -0.51
CA ARG A 123 -30.49 3.43 0.85
C ARG A 123 -31.74 2.54 0.82
N ASP A 124 -31.60 1.34 1.31
CA ASP A 124 -32.66 0.32 1.38
C ASP A 124 -32.78 -0.29 2.80
N ASN A 125 -31.94 0.16 3.75
CA ASN A 125 -31.94 -0.34 5.11
C ASN A 125 -31.69 0.82 6.10
N TYR A 126 -32.31 0.75 7.30
CA TYR A 126 -32.15 1.77 8.34
C TYR A 126 -30.71 1.94 8.81
N VAL A 127 -29.89 0.87 8.77
CA VAL A 127 -28.49 0.89 9.18
C VAL A 127 -27.66 1.89 8.34
N HIS A 128 -28.03 2.14 7.11
CA HIS A 128 -27.35 3.12 6.26
C HIS A 128 -27.43 4.56 6.77
N PHE A 129 -28.38 4.87 7.65
CA PHE A 129 -28.47 6.16 8.33
C PHE A 129 -27.62 6.23 9.60
N MET A 130 -27.22 5.06 10.13
CA MET A 130 -26.38 4.95 11.33
C MET A 130 -24.87 4.94 10.98
N GLN A 131 -24.53 4.56 9.77
CA GLN A 131 -23.16 4.36 9.27
C GLN A 131 -22.72 5.47 8.31
N ASP A 132 -23.04 6.71 8.64
CA ASP A 132 -22.76 7.89 7.79
C ASP A 132 -22.04 8.98 8.62
N PRO A 133 -20.76 8.81 8.93
CA PRO A 133 -20.00 9.78 9.68
C PRO A 133 -19.75 11.06 8.86
N PHE A 134 -19.52 12.20 9.52
CA PHE A 134 -19.23 13.47 8.88
C PHE A 134 -18.07 13.40 7.87
N ASP A 135 -17.04 12.68 8.23
CA ASP A 135 -15.85 12.48 7.41
C ASP A 135 -15.24 11.11 7.72
N ILE A 136 -15.57 10.12 6.89
CA ILE A 136 -15.05 8.76 7.04
C ILE A 136 -13.53 8.71 6.87
N THR A 137 -12.94 9.58 6.02
CA THR A 137 -11.51 9.54 5.76
C THR A 137 -10.70 10.05 6.95
N SER A 138 -11.29 10.88 7.81
CA SER A 138 -10.65 11.38 9.04
C SER A 138 -10.25 10.28 10.02
N LEU A 139 -10.88 9.11 9.98
CA LEU A 139 -10.56 7.97 10.84
C LEU A 139 -9.12 7.47 10.66
N VAL A 140 -8.56 7.62 9.47
CA VAL A 140 -7.19 7.14 9.14
C VAL A 140 -6.29 8.19 8.51
N ARG A 141 -6.81 9.40 8.21
CA ARG A 141 -6.09 10.47 7.49
C ARG A 141 -4.74 10.81 8.09
N ALA A 142 -4.58 10.73 9.42
CA ALA A 142 -3.31 11.00 10.09
C ALA A 142 -2.18 10.00 9.75
N TYR A 143 -2.51 8.87 9.15
CA TYR A 143 -1.57 7.77 8.90
C TYR A 143 -1.42 7.41 7.44
N VAL A 144 -2.31 7.88 6.56
CA VAL A 144 -2.23 7.56 5.12
C VAL A 144 -1.45 8.64 4.36
N LYS A 145 -0.79 8.23 3.27
CA LYS A 145 -0.10 9.16 2.37
C LYS A 145 -1.07 9.94 1.49
N TRP A 146 -2.26 9.40 1.28
CA TRP A 146 -3.31 9.98 0.44
C TRP A 146 -4.65 9.32 0.75
N ASP A 147 -5.72 10.10 0.72
CA ASP A 147 -7.09 9.62 0.80
C ASP A 147 -7.94 10.16 -0.35
N TYR A 148 -8.97 9.41 -0.72
CA TYR A 148 -9.90 9.82 -1.79
C TYR A 148 -11.27 9.18 -1.60
N VAL A 149 -12.32 9.98 -1.82
CA VAL A 149 -13.69 9.48 -1.96
C VAL A 149 -14.04 9.44 -3.44
N LEU A 150 -14.36 8.27 -3.96
CA LEU A 150 -14.70 8.09 -5.37
C LEU A 150 -16.06 8.78 -5.65
N MET A 151 -16.04 9.81 -6.50
CA MET A 151 -17.21 10.62 -6.84
C MET A 151 -17.82 10.25 -8.18
N SER A 152 -17.10 9.51 -9.02
CA SER A 152 -17.51 9.14 -10.38
C SER A 152 -16.68 7.95 -10.87
N ASP A 153 -17.27 7.15 -11.76
CA ASP A 153 -16.57 6.07 -12.48
C ASP A 153 -15.58 6.58 -13.52
N VAL A 154 -15.84 7.78 -14.07
CA VAL A 154 -15.06 8.36 -15.19
C VAL A 154 -13.57 8.46 -14.90
N ASN A 155 -13.18 8.76 -13.66
CA ASN A 155 -11.78 8.94 -13.27
C ASN A 155 -11.19 7.73 -12.54
N LEU A 156 -11.86 6.58 -12.52
CA LEU A 156 -11.43 5.45 -11.70
C LEU A 156 -10.01 4.95 -12.06
N ASN A 157 -9.66 4.91 -13.35
CA ASN A 157 -8.32 4.53 -13.79
C ASN A 157 -7.24 5.45 -13.25
N GLU A 158 -7.45 6.77 -13.36
CA GLU A 158 -6.51 7.78 -12.88
C GLU A 158 -6.37 7.75 -11.36
N VAL A 159 -7.49 7.61 -10.66
CA VAL A 159 -7.55 7.50 -9.20
C VAL A 159 -6.79 6.26 -8.74
N MET A 160 -7.03 5.11 -9.35
CA MET A 160 -6.36 3.85 -9.00
C MET A 160 -4.84 3.91 -9.25
N ARG A 161 -4.43 4.45 -10.42
CA ARG A 161 -3.00 4.62 -10.73
C ARG A 161 -2.32 5.58 -9.75
N ARG A 162 -3.00 6.69 -9.41
CA ARG A 162 -2.50 7.64 -8.42
C ARG A 162 -2.36 6.98 -7.05
N ALA A 163 -3.39 6.26 -6.60
CA ALA A 163 -3.34 5.52 -5.34
C ALA A 163 -2.14 4.58 -5.30
N HIS A 164 -1.95 3.77 -6.34
CA HIS A 164 -0.83 2.84 -6.45
C HIS A 164 0.53 3.57 -6.50
N SER A 165 0.67 4.61 -7.33
CA SER A 165 1.91 5.37 -7.43
C SER A 165 2.30 6.02 -6.09
N VAL A 166 1.34 6.63 -5.37
CA VAL A 166 1.59 7.23 -4.06
C VAL A 166 1.91 6.17 -3.00
N MET A 167 1.21 5.04 -3.03
CA MET A 167 1.44 3.91 -2.14
C MET A 167 2.86 3.36 -2.24
N GLN A 168 3.37 3.20 -3.46
CA GLN A 168 4.68 2.63 -3.75
C GLN A 168 5.83 3.64 -3.72
N ALA A 169 5.54 4.95 -3.90
CA ALA A 169 6.58 5.99 -3.89
C ALA A 169 7.36 5.98 -2.57
N THR A 170 8.69 6.11 -2.68
CA THR A 170 9.60 6.08 -1.52
C THR A 170 9.48 7.35 -0.66
N PRO A 171 9.30 7.24 0.67
CA PRO A 171 9.04 6.00 1.40
C PRO A 171 7.63 5.44 1.12
N PRO A 172 7.46 4.11 0.91
CA PRO A 172 6.15 3.52 0.70
C PRO A 172 5.26 3.68 1.94
N GLY A 173 3.95 3.49 1.76
CA GLY A 173 3.02 3.58 2.87
C GLY A 173 1.57 3.42 2.44
N PRO A 174 0.64 3.40 3.41
CA PRO A 174 -0.76 3.16 3.13
C PRO A 174 -1.43 4.33 2.42
N VAL A 175 -2.40 4.03 1.58
CA VAL A 175 -3.36 4.95 0.97
C VAL A 175 -4.77 4.47 1.25
N TYR A 176 -5.75 5.38 1.23
CA TYR A 176 -7.13 5.07 1.55
C TYR A 176 -8.10 5.54 0.46
N MET A 177 -8.99 4.66 0.02
CA MET A 177 -10.02 4.98 -0.95
C MET A 177 -11.40 4.57 -0.44
N VAL A 178 -12.35 5.50 -0.48
CA VAL A 178 -13.75 5.28 -0.09
C VAL A 178 -14.61 5.24 -1.34
N MET A 179 -15.49 4.24 -1.42
CA MET A 179 -16.28 3.96 -2.62
C MET A 179 -17.77 3.88 -2.28
N PRO A 180 -18.58 4.91 -2.63
CA PRO A 180 -20.01 4.83 -2.47
C PRO A 180 -20.63 3.68 -3.27
N ARG A 181 -21.61 2.99 -2.68
CA ARG A 181 -22.28 1.83 -3.29
C ARG A 181 -22.94 2.17 -4.62
N GLU A 182 -23.55 3.34 -4.73
CA GLU A 182 -24.18 3.80 -5.98
C GLU A 182 -23.20 3.99 -7.11
N ILE A 183 -22.00 4.51 -6.80
CA ILE A 183 -20.94 4.67 -7.79
C ILE A 183 -20.47 3.30 -8.28
N LEU A 184 -20.30 2.34 -7.37
CA LEU A 184 -19.91 0.97 -7.73
C LEU A 184 -20.97 0.24 -8.56
N ALA A 185 -22.26 0.50 -8.29
CA ALA A 185 -23.39 -0.10 -9.01
C ALA A 185 -23.69 0.56 -10.36
N ALA A 186 -23.19 1.78 -10.58
CA ALA A 186 -23.45 2.54 -11.80
C ALA A 186 -22.89 1.80 -13.03
N PRO A 187 -23.60 1.86 -14.19
CA PRO A 187 -23.06 1.40 -15.47
C PRO A 187 -21.77 2.15 -15.80
N ALA A 188 -20.73 1.42 -16.21
CA ALA A 188 -19.47 1.99 -16.67
C ALA A 188 -19.37 2.01 -18.20
N PRO A 189 -18.74 3.02 -18.81
CA PRO A 189 -18.53 3.04 -20.25
C PRO A 189 -17.70 1.83 -20.71
N HIS A 190 -18.16 1.14 -21.75
CA HIS A 190 -17.55 -0.08 -22.28
C HIS A 190 -16.15 0.10 -22.90
N ASN A 191 -15.75 1.34 -23.22
CA ASN A 191 -14.58 1.62 -24.07
C ASN A 191 -13.41 2.28 -23.34
N GLU A 192 -13.39 2.31 -22.02
CA GLU A 192 -12.29 2.93 -21.31
C GLU A 192 -11.12 1.93 -21.20
N GLN A 193 -10.01 2.27 -21.84
CA GLN A 193 -8.81 1.47 -21.82
C GLN A 193 -8.16 1.52 -20.42
N VAL A 194 -7.99 0.37 -19.79
CA VAL A 194 -7.21 0.26 -18.56
C VAL A 194 -5.74 0.11 -18.92
N PHE A 195 -4.92 1.04 -18.47
CA PHE A 195 -3.48 1.02 -18.73
C PHE A 195 -2.71 0.33 -17.61
N PRO A 196 -1.73 -0.53 -17.92
CA PRO A 196 -0.94 -1.20 -16.90
C PRO A 196 -0.08 -0.20 -16.11
N ALA A 197 0.15 -0.50 -14.82
CA ALA A 197 0.96 0.34 -13.93
C ALA A 197 2.39 0.55 -14.46
N SER A 198 2.93 -0.39 -15.25
CA SER A 198 4.26 -0.29 -15.87
C SER A 198 4.44 0.92 -16.80
N GLN A 199 3.34 1.52 -17.29
CA GLN A 199 3.39 2.76 -18.07
C GLN A 199 3.54 4.02 -17.21
N PHE A 200 3.32 3.91 -15.90
CA PHE A 200 3.28 5.04 -14.96
C PHE A 200 4.05 4.63 -13.70
N GLY A 201 5.37 4.65 -13.77
CA GLY A 201 6.22 4.30 -12.65
C GLY A 201 5.94 5.13 -11.39
N SER A 202 6.28 4.58 -10.22
CA SER A 202 6.34 5.35 -8.98
C SER A 202 7.45 6.40 -9.07
N THR A 203 7.30 7.50 -8.33
CA THR A 203 8.38 8.48 -8.20
C THR A 203 9.56 7.84 -7.46
N GLU A 204 10.71 7.78 -8.11
CA GLU A 204 11.94 7.31 -7.51
C GLU A 204 12.73 8.48 -6.89
N LEU A 205 13.50 8.17 -5.86
CA LEU A 205 14.45 9.14 -5.31
C LEU A 205 15.59 9.36 -6.31
N GLY A 206 15.99 10.60 -6.51
CA GLY A 206 17.17 10.93 -7.29
C GLY A 206 18.43 10.35 -6.65
N GLY A 207 19.39 9.94 -7.49
CA GLY A 207 20.72 9.52 -7.03
C GLY A 207 21.58 10.69 -6.56
N LEU A 208 22.69 10.39 -5.88
CA LEU A 208 23.70 11.38 -5.51
C LEU A 208 24.42 11.91 -6.76
N THR A 209 24.73 13.20 -6.76
CA THR A 209 25.55 13.80 -7.79
C THR A 209 27.00 13.30 -7.71
N SER A 210 27.75 13.39 -8.80
CA SER A 210 29.19 13.03 -8.81
C SER A 210 30.01 13.82 -7.79
N ALA A 211 29.65 15.08 -7.53
CA ALA A 211 30.31 15.91 -6.51
C ALA A 211 30.05 15.37 -5.10
N GLN A 212 28.79 15.01 -4.78
CA GLN A 212 28.43 14.40 -3.49
C GLN A 212 29.12 13.05 -3.30
N LEU A 213 29.13 12.19 -4.34
CA LEU A 213 29.84 10.91 -4.30
C LEU A 213 31.32 11.09 -4.03
N SER A 214 31.96 12.07 -4.69
CA SER A 214 33.39 12.38 -4.48
C SER A 214 33.65 12.89 -3.05
N GLU A 215 32.79 13.73 -2.52
CA GLU A 215 32.90 14.23 -1.15
C GLU A 215 32.77 13.10 -0.11
N ILE A 216 31.72 12.27 -0.24
CA ILE A 216 31.49 11.13 0.67
C ILE A 216 32.66 10.14 0.56
N GLY A 217 33.08 9.79 -0.65
CA GLY A 217 34.24 8.91 -0.87
C GLY A 217 35.51 9.46 -0.25
N GLY A 218 35.77 10.76 -0.39
CA GLY A 218 36.92 11.41 0.22
C GLY A 218 36.89 11.40 1.76
N ARG A 219 35.71 11.51 2.39
CA ARG A 219 35.54 11.37 3.85
C ARG A 219 35.78 9.92 4.29
N LEU A 220 35.22 8.95 3.56
CA LEU A 220 35.41 7.51 3.84
C LEU A 220 36.88 7.10 3.78
N LEU A 221 37.61 7.55 2.78
CA LEU A 221 39.04 7.22 2.61
C LEU A 221 39.93 7.82 3.73
N ARG A 222 39.49 8.87 4.40
CA ARG A 222 40.19 9.46 5.54
C ARG A 222 39.76 8.91 6.88
N SER A 223 38.60 8.28 6.96
CA SER A 223 38.05 7.69 8.18
C SER A 223 38.85 6.47 8.59
N LYS A 224 39.07 6.32 9.89
CA LYS A 224 39.73 5.14 10.48
C LYS A 224 38.74 4.18 11.15
N SER A 225 37.53 4.66 11.45
CA SER A 225 36.50 3.89 12.13
C SER A 225 35.11 4.32 11.69
N PRO A 226 34.76 4.07 10.42
CA PRO A 226 33.43 4.42 9.92
C PRO A 226 32.35 3.50 10.50
N LEU A 227 31.17 4.09 10.76
CA LEU A 227 29.97 3.42 11.24
C LEU A 227 28.81 3.65 10.28
N VAL A 228 28.12 2.60 9.88
CA VAL A 228 26.86 2.66 9.16
C VAL A 228 25.73 2.40 10.14
N VAL A 229 24.73 3.28 10.18
CA VAL A 229 23.50 3.08 10.95
C VAL A 229 22.34 2.98 9.97
N THR A 230 21.65 1.85 9.94
CA THR A 230 20.57 1.58 8.97
C THR A 230 19.36 0.93 9.62
N SER A 231 18.18 1.12 9.01
CA SER A 231 16.92 0.55 9.49
C SER A 231 16.13 -0.15 8.39
N TYR A 232 16.16 0.36 7.16
CA TYR A 232 15.24 0.00 6.07
C TYR A 232 15.96 -0.48 4.81
N LEU A 233 17.28 -0.62 4.84
CA LEU A 233 18.07 -0.95 3.65
C LEU A 233 17.64 -2.27 3.02
N GLY A 234 17.43 -3.31 3.84
CA GLY A 234 17.03 -4.65 3.40
C GLY A 234 15.64 -4.75 2.77
N ARG A 235 14.94 -3.62 2.60
CA ARG A 235 13.75 -3.54 1.76
C ARG A 235 14.09 -3.83 0.29
N ASP A 236 15.28 -3.48 -0.16
CA ASP A 236 15.86 -3.92 -1.42
C ASP A 236 16.70 -5.17 -1.14
N GLU A 237 16.29 -6.32 -1.69
CA GLU A 237 16.94 -7.62 -1.46
C GLU A 237 18.41 -7.64 -1.89
N SER A 238 18.82 -6.78 -2.82
CA SER A 238 20.21 -6.65 -3.29
C SER A 238 21.08 -5.82 -2.35
N ALA A 239 20.48 -4.92 -1.57
CA ALA A 239 21.20 -3.92 -0.79
C ALA A 239 22.06 -4.50 0.35
N PRO A 240 21.66 -5.57 1.09
CA PRO A 240 22.52 -6.17 2.10
C PRO A 240 23.86 -6.66 1.53
N ALA A 241 23.85 -7.30 0.35
CA ALA A 241 25.06 -7.77 -0.29
C ALA A 241 25.95 -6.61 -0.79
N ILE A 242 25.35 -5.50 -1.22
CA ILE A 242 26.07 -4.28 -1.60
C ILE A 242 26.70 -3.64 -0.36
N LEU A 243 25.95 -3.56 0.75
CA LEU A 243 26.45 -3.04 2.03
C LEU A 243 27.63 -3.90 2.56
N LYS A 244 27.54 -5.22 2.44
CA LYS A 244 28.65 -6.12 2.81
C LYS A 244 29.94 -5.77 2.06
N ARG A 245 29.85 -5.63 0.73
CA ARG A 245 31.03 -5.24 -0.09
C ARG A 245 31.56 -3.86 0.29
N PHE A 246 30.67 -2.92 0.60
CA PHE A 246 31.05 -1.59 1.09
C PHE A 246 31.84 -1.70 2.40
N CYS A 247 31.36 -2.50 3.35
CA CYS A 247 32.02 -2.73 4.64
C CYS A 247 33.39 -3.37 4.48
N ASP A 248 33.53 -4.34 3.58
CA ASP A 248 34.81 -5.00 3.30
C ASP A 248 35.86 -4.02 2.72
N VAL A 249 35.43 -3.05 1.92
CA VAL A 249 36.32 -2.05 1.32
C VAL A 249 36.75 -0.98 2.32
N TYR A 250 35.82 -0.49 3.14
CA TYR A 250 36.06 0.67 4.00
C TYR A 250 36.29 0.32 5.48
N GLY A 251 36.15 -0.93 5.87
CA GLY A 251 36.24 -1.35 7.29
C GLY A 251 35.07 -0.80 8.12
N ALA A 252 33.91 -0.59 7.53
CA ALA A 252 32.77 0.04 8.18
C ALA A 252 31.99 -0.97 9.01
N ARG A 253 31.71 -0.65 10.28
CA ARG A 253 30.82 -1.42 11.13
C ARG A 253 29.37 -1.05 10.83
N VAL A 254 28.43 -1.99 11.03
CA VAL A 254 27.00 -1.80 10.75
C VAL A 254 26.18 -1.98 12.01
N VAL A 255 25.39 -0.97 12.35
CA VAL A 255 24.33 -1.04 13.35
C VAL A 255 22.97 -1.01 12.69
N GLU A 256 22.12 -1.98 12.99
CA GLU A 256 20.73 -2.04 12.57
C GLU A 256 19.84 -1.36 13.62
N ALA A 257 19.59 -0.04 13.49
CA ALA A 257 18.77 0.71 14.44
C ALA A 257 17.28 0.46 14.16
N ASN A 258 16.57 -0.15 15.11
CA ASN A 258 15.13 -0.48 14.99
C ASN A 258 14.76 -1.11 13.63
N PRO A 259 15.40 -2.21 13.22
CA PRO A 259 15.24 -2.76 11.88
C PRO A 259 13.85 -3.35 11.68
N THR A 260 13.22 -3.03 10.54
CA THR A 260 11.99 -3.68 10.05
C THR A 260 12.28 -4.76 9.03
N HIS A 261 13.50 -4.76 8.48
CA HIS A 261 14.02 -5.75 7.54
C HIS A 261 15.41 -6.19 8.01
N MET A 262 15.87 -7.34 7.55
CA MET A 262 17.26 -7.72 7.73
C MET A 262 18.13 -6.89 6.79
N ASN A 263 18.89 -5.95 7.35
CA ASN A 263 19.71 -5.03 6.57
C ASN A 263 21.15 -5.53 6.37
N PHE A 264 21.60 -6.42 7.22
CA PHE A 264 22.97 -6.95 7.22
C PHE A 264 23.03 -8.35 7.81
N ASP A 265 23.98 -9.17 7.39
CA ASP A 265 24.23 -10.48 7.99
C ASP A 265 24.78 -10.29 9.42
N ARG A 266 24.01 -10.74 10.41
CA ARG A 266 24.35 -10.58 11.84
C ARG A 266 25.51 -11.46 12.29
N SER A 267 25.91 -12.46 11.50
CA SER A 267 27.07 -13.31 11.74
C SER A 267 28.36 -12.72 11.16
N ASP A 268 28.27 -11.65 10.37
CA ASP A 268 29.41 -10.99 9.74
C ASP A 268 30.26 -10.24 10.77
N VAL A 269 31.57 -10.17 10.53
CA VAL A 269 32.55 -9.48 11.39
C VAL A 269 32.28 -8.00 11.55
N TRP A 270 31.59 -7.37 10.59
CA TRP A 270 31.22 -5.95 10.60
C TRP A 270 29.91 -5.68 11.32
N ALA A 271 29.14 -6.72 11.70
CA ALA A 271 27.90 -6.54 12.42
C ALA A 271 28.16 -6.01 13.84
N ALA A 272 27.62 -4.83 14.15
CA ALA A 272 27.82 -4.14 15.42
C ALA A 272 26.55 -4.07 16.30
N GLY A 273 25.55 -4.91 15.99
CA GLY A 273 24.32 -5.05 16.76
C GLY A 273 23.28 -3.96 16.47
N PHE A 274 22.50 -3.58 17.51
CA PHE A 274 21.29 -2.77 17.34
C PHE A 274 21.35 -1.41 18.04
N ASP A 275 22.36 -1.16 18.84
CA ASP A 275 22.51 0.05 19.64
C ASP A 275 23.68 0.91 19.13
N ALA A 276 23.35 1.96 18.39
CA ALA A 276 24.34 2.86 17.83
C ALA A 276 25.10 3.66 18.91
N ALA A 277 24.48 3.95 20.07
CA ALA A 277 25.09 4.73 21.13
C ALA A 277 26.40 4.10 21.64
N ARG A 278 26.50 2.78 21.64
CA ARG A 278 27.70 2.05 22.08
C ARG A 278 28.93 2.24 21.18
N HIS A 279 28.72 2.79 19.98
CA HIS A 279 29.77 2.89 18.97
C HIS A 279 30.15 4.34 18.63
N LEU A 280 29.39 5.35 19.13
CA LEU A 280 29.59 6.75 18.78
C LEU A 280 30.98 7.24 19.13
N ASP A 281 31.43 7.01 20.38
CA ASP A 281 32.74 7.49 20.87
C ASP A 281 33.94 6.84 20.14
N SER A 282 33.73 5.66 19.53
CA SER A 282 34.75 4.90 18.79
C SER A 282 34.67 5.11 17.29
N SER A 283 33.78 5.96 16.79
CA SER A 283 33.57 6.22 15.38
C SER A 283 33.93 7.65 15.00
N ASP A 284 34.65 7.83 13.91
CA ASP A 284 35.05 9.14 13.39
C ASP A 284 34.24 9.60 12.17
N LEU A 285 33.41 8.72 11.62
CA LEU A 285 32.46 9.00 10.54
C LEU A 285 31.20 8.14 10.72
N ILE A 286 30.03 8.76 10.60
CA ILE A 286 28.75 8.05 10.64
C ILE A 286 28.00 8.30 9.34
N LEU A 287 27.54 7.20 8.71
CA LEU A 287 26.60 7.20 7.58
C LEU A 287 25.26 6.69 8.05
N MET A 288 24.19 7.42 7.71
CA MET A 288 22.80 7.06 8.05
C MET A 288 21.90 7.12 6.83
#